data_b486305ba217f678c8354a827179b92a
#
_entry.id   b486305ba217f678c8354a827179b92a
#
_cell.length_a   1.000
_cell.length_b   1.000
_cell.length_c   1.000
_cell.angle_alpha   90.00
_cell.angle_beta   90.00
_cell.angle_gamma   90.00
#
_symmetry.space_group_name_H-M   'P 1'
#
loop_
_entity.id
_entity.type
_entity.pdbx_description
1 polymer ?
#
loop_
_entity_poly.entity_id
_entity_poly.type
_entity_poly.pdbx_seq_one_letter_code
_entity_poly.pdbx_strand_id
1 'polypeptide(L)'
;MRIIISILIIGLSLQVPAADQSGNYAIWGKGQKSCFRYLKERAGGMDQAYREYVMGYLTAYNAVAPETYSISRDMNLDQIMTWLDDYCDANQVTGLEQSLLQFINNHYEQRYRMPPGRMGR
;
A
#
# COMPACT_ATOMS: atom_id res chain seq x y z
N MET A 1 41.83 -22.69 34.79
CA MET A 1 40.44 -22.66 34.31
C MET A 1 40.18 -21.31 33.68
N ARG A 2 40.09 -21.26 32.37
CA ARG A 2 39.76 -20.04 31.66
C ARG A 2 38.26 -20.03 31.39
N ILE A 3 37.54 -19.13 32.05
CA ILE A 3 36.10 -18.94 31.79
C ILE A 3 35.99 -18.05 30.58
N ILE A 4 35.51 -18.57 29.45
CA ILE A 4 35.18 -17.80 28.25
C ILE A 4 33.75 -17.30 28.44
N ILE A 5 33.61 -16.02 28.75
CA ILE A 5 32.29 -15.35 28.79
C ILE A 5 31.94 -15.02 27.35
N SER A 6 31.08 -15.82 26.75
CA SER A 6 30.47 -15.49 25.45
C SER A 6 29.42 -14.40 25.67
N ILE A 7 29.75 -13.17 25.28
CA ILE A 7 28.78 -12.04 25.25
C ILE A 7 27.88 -12.24 24.03
N LEU A 8 26.67 -12.71 24.30
CA LEU A 8 25.62 -12.78 23.27
C LEU A 8 25.09 -11.35 23.02
N ILE A 9 25.55 -10.73 21.94
CA ILE A 9 25.02 -9.44 21.50
C ILE A 9 23.67 -9.71 20.83
N ILE A 10 22.60 -9.55 21.61
CA ILE A 10 21.24 -9.54 21.07
C ILE A 10 21.08 -8.20 20.36
N GLY A 11 21.19 -8.20 19.04
CA GLY A 11 20.89 -7.05 18.22
C GLY A 11 19.40 -6.72 18.32
N LEU A 12 19.03 -5.71 19.13
CA LEU A 12 17.69 -5.13 19.07
C LEU A 12 17.56 -4.40 17.73
N SER A 13 16.83 -5.00 16.82
CA SER A 13 16.37 -4.32 15.62
C SER A 13 15.35 -3.27 16.06
N LEU A 14 15.78 -2.02 16.18
CA LEU A 14 14.89 -0.88 16.39
C LEU A 14 14.08 -0.71 15.10
N GLN A 15 12.85 -1.18 15.10
CA GLN A 15 11.90 -0.87 14.03
C GLN A 15 11.51 0.60 14.19
N VAL A 16 12.02 1.44 13.29
CA VAL A 16 11.64 2.86 13.24
C VAL A 16 10.25 2.92 12.58
N PRO A 17 9.21 3.43 13.28
CA PRO A 17 7.89 3.61 12.68
C PRO A 17 7.97 4.62 11.51
N ALA A 18 7.28 4.32 10.40
CA ALA A 18 7.26 5.15 9.20
C ALA A 18 6.41 6.43 9.33
N ALA A 19 5.56 6.52 10.36
CA ALA A 19 4.73 7.67 10.71
C ALA A 19 5.33 8.43 11.89
N ASP A 20 4.63 9.46 12.39
CA ASP A 20 5.04 10.15 13.61
C ASP A 20 4.98 9.21 14.84
N GLN A 21 5.36 9.72 16.02
CA GLN A 21 5.40 8.92 17.25
C GLN A 21 4.02 8.37 17.67
N SER A 22 2.94 8.99 17.21
CA SER A 22 1.55 8.57 17.47
C SER A 22 0.94 7.73 16.35
N GLY A 23 1.70 7.44 15.29
CA GLY A 23 1.24 6.69 14.14
C GLY A 23 0.48 7.50 13.09
N ASN A 24 0.50 8.84 13.20
CA ASN A 24 -0.15 9.73 12.26
C ASN A 24 0.76 10.10 11.09
N TYR A 25 0.16 10.35 9.94
CA TYR A 25 0.87 10.85 8.76
C TYR A 25 -0.07 11.71 7.91
N ALA A 26 0.51 12.63 7.15
CA ALA A 26 -0.25 13.53 6.29
C ALA A 26 -0.67 12.82 5.00
N ILE A 27 -1.93 13.03 4.62
CA ILE A 27 -2.50 12.54 3.37
C ILE A 27 -2.80 13.74 2.49
N TRP A 28 -2.34 13.70 1.24
CA TRP A 28 -2.49 14.79 0.29
C TRP A 28 -3.45 14.42 -0.85
N GLY A 29 -4.07 15.43 -1.43
CA GLY A 29 -4.85 15.28 -2.66
C GLY A 29 -6.07 14.37 -2.50
N LYS A 30 -6.33 13.58 -3.53
CA LYS A 30 -7.52 12.73 -3.61
C LYS A 30 -7.58 11.63 -2.54
N GLY A 31 -6.45 11.30 -1.93
CA GLY A 31 -6.43 10.36 -0.80
C GLY A 31 -7.23 10.83 0.42
N GLN A 32 -7.42 12.14 0.58
CA GLN A 32 -8.23 12.72 1.66
C GLN A 32 -9.73 12.55 1.45
N LYS A 33 -10.18 12.23 0.24
CA LYS A 33 -11.61 12.09 -0.08
C LYS A 33 -12.17 10.81 0.51
N SER A 34 -13.46 10.86 0.89
CA SER A 34 -14.18 9.67 1.32
C SER A 34 -14.49 8.75 0.15
N CYS A 35 -14.72 7.48 0.44
CA CYS A 35 -15.24 6.51 -0.53
C CYS A 35 -16.54 6.99 -1.19
N PHE A 36 -17.44 7.59 -0.42
CA PHE A 36 -18.67 8.18 -0.96
C PHE A 36 -18.37 9.21 -2.05
N ARG A 37 -17.44 10.13 -1.79
CA ARG A 37 -17.06 11.17 -2.74
C ARG A 37 -16.37 10.58 -3.96
N TYR A 38 -15.47 9.63 -3.75
CA TYR A 38 -14.79 8.90 -4.81
C TYR A 38 -15.78 8.23 -5.77
N LEU A 39 -16.74 7.46 -5.23
CA LEU A 39 -17.74 6.76 -6.03
C LEU A 39 -18.59 7.73 -6.85
N LYS A 40 -18.99 8.84 -6.25
CA LYS A 40 -19.79 9.87 -6.93
C LYS A 40 -19.03 10.50 -8.10
N GLU A 41 -17.79 10.89 -7.89
CA GLU A 41 -16.99 11.53 -8.93
C GLU A 41 -16.61 10.51 -10.03
N ARG A 42 -16.34 9.26 -9.66
CA ARG A 42 -16.07 8.19 -10.62
C ARG A 42 -17.27 7.87 -11.48
N ALA A 43 -18.46 7.77 -10.92
CA ALA A 43 -19.70 7.57 -11.67
C ALA A 43 -20.01 8.72 -12.62
N GLY A 44 -19.60 9.94 -12.26
CA GLY A 44 -19.75 11.12 -13.10
C GLY A 44 -18.67 11.30 -14.18
N GLY A 45 -17.75 10.36 -14.32
CA GLY A 45 -16.65 10.41 -15.28
C GLY A 45 -15.53 11.37 -14.91
N MET A 46 -15.45 11.82 -13.65
CA MET A 46 -14.44 12.75 -13.14
C MET A 46 -13.43 12.05 -12.25
N ASP A 47 -12.86 10.95 -12.72
CA ASP A 47 -11.99 10.09 -11.93
C ASP A 47 -10.50 10.17 -12.28
N GLN A 48 -10.10 11.02 -13.22
CA GLN A 48 -8.71 11.08 -13.66
C GLN A 48 -7.73 11.38 -12.52
N ALA A 49 -8.07 12.33 -11.65
CA ALA A 49 -7.19 12.66 -10.52
C ALA A 49 -7.09 11.52 -9.49
N TYR A 50 -8.14 10.72 -9.35
CA TYR A 50 -8.10 9.50 -8.52
C TYR A 50 -7.21 8.44 -9.12
N ARG A 51 -7.29 8.24 -10.44
CA ARG A 51 -6.42 7.30 -11.17
C ARG A 51 -4.94 7.65 -11.01
N GLU A 52 -4.62 8.93 -11.16
CA GLU A 52 -3.25 9.44 -10.93
C GLU A 52 -2.79 9.24 -9.49
N TYR A 53 -3.66 9.51 -8.53
CA TYR A 53 -3.36 9.29 -7.12
C TYR A 53 -3.05 7.82 -6.83
N VAL A 54 -3.87 6.90 -7.32
CA VAL A 54 -3.70 5.46 -7.13
C VAL A 54 -2.38 4.99 -7.73
N MET A 55 -2.07 5.41 -8.96
CA MET A 55 -0.80 5.05 -9.62
C MET A 55 0.41 5.54 -8.83
N GLY A 56 0.40 6.79 -8.40
CA GLY A 56 1.50 7.37 -7.61
C GLY A 56 1.65 6.70 -6.25
N TYR A 57 0.54 6.43 -5.59
CA TYR A 57 0.53 5.77 -4.28
C TYR A 57 1.13 4.36 -4.34
N LEU A 58 0.68 3.55 -5.29
CA LEU A 58 1.18 2.19 -5.44
C LEU A 58 2.62 2.16 -5.96
N THR A 59 3.01 3.09 -6.81
CA THR A 59 4.40 3.24 -7.24
C THR A 59 5.31 3.52 -6.05
N ALA A 60 4.94 4.47 -5.19
CA ALA A 60 5.71 4.78 -3.99
C ALA A 60 5.78 3.59 -3.04
N TYR A 61 4.68 2.88 -2.85
CA TYR A 61 4.66 1.66 -2.04
C TYR A 61 5.61 0.59 -2.59
N ASN A 62 5.56 0.31 -3.90
CA ASN A 62 6.47 -0.65 -4.54
C ASN A 62 7.94 -0.26 -4.35
N ALA A 63 8.24 1.03 -4.39
CA ALA A 63 9.61 1.53 -4.28
C ALA A 63 10.18 1.40 -2.86
N VAL A 64 9.34 1.54 -1.81
CA VAL A 64 9.82 1.59 -0.43
C VAL A 64 9.55 0.32 0.38
N ALA A 65 8.57 -0.48 -0.01
CA ALA A 65 8.23 -1.70 0.70
C ALA A 65 9.30 -2.79 0.47
N PRO A 66 9.80 -3.43 1.54
CA PRO A 66 10.80 -4.48 1.39
C PRO A 66 10.30 -5.62 0.51
N GLU A 67 11.18 -6.17 -0.33
CA GLU A 67 10.90 -7.35 -1.17
C GLU A 67 9.60 -7.21 -1.99
N THR A 68 9.37 -6.03 -2.56
CA THR A 68 8.16 -5.73 -3.33
C THR A 68 8.53 -5.09 -4.67
N TYR A 69 8.30 -5.82 -5.74
CA TYR A 69 8.34 -5.27 -7.09
C TYR A 69 6.99 -4.67 -7.47
N SER A 70 5.90 -5.41 -7.29
CA SER A 70 4.54 -4.95 -7.54
C SER A 70 3.56 -5.53 -6.54
N ILE A 71 2.93 -4.66 -5.76
CA ILE A 71 1.88 -5.03 -4.81
C ILE A 71 0.61 -5.52 -5.52
N SER A 72 0.35 -5.00 -6.71
CA SER A 72 -0.83 -5.34 -7.51
C SER A 72 -0.58 -6.47 -8.52
N ARG A 73 0.61 -7.05 -8.51
CA ARG A 73 1.01 -8.10 -9.45
C ARG A 73 0.91 -7.60 -10.89
N ASP A 74 0.18 -8.32 -11.73
CA ASP A 74 -0.11 -7.99 -13.14
C ASP A 74 -1.48 -7.32 -13.34
N MET A 75 -2.15 -6.90 -12.27
CA MET A 75 -3.39 -6.14 -12.37
C MET A 75 -3.15 -4.82 -13.10
N ASN A 76 -3.98 -4.52 -14.08
CA ASN A 76 -3.99 -3.20 -14.69
C ASN A 76 -4.74 -2.17 -13.82
N LEU A 77 -4.62 -0.90 -14.16
CA LEU A 77 -5.24 0.17 -13.38
C LEU A 77 -6.77 0.03 -13.30
N ASP A 78 -7.43 -0.38 -14.37
CA ASP A 78 -8.89 -0.55 -14.36
C ASP A 78 -9.33 -1.66 -13.39
N GLN A 79 -8.58 -2.73 -13.29
CA GLN A 79 -8.84 -3.80 -12.31
C GLN A 79 -8.65 -3.31 -10.88
N ILE A 80 -7.63 -2.50 -10.63
CA ILE A 80 -7.39 -1.90 -9.31
C ILE A 80 -8.53 -0.94 -8.95
N MET A 81 -8.94 -0.09 -9.90
CA MET A 81 -10.06 0.84 -9.69
C MET A 81 -11.37 0.09 -9.42
N THR A 82 -11.62 -1.02 -10.11
CA THR A 82 -12.80 -1.87 -9.85
C THR A 82 -12.77 -2.46 -8.44
N TRP A 83 -11.61 -2.91 -7.98
CA TRP A 83 -11.46 -3.37 -6.59
C TRP A 83 -11.80 -2.25 -5.59
N LEU A 84 -11.32 -1.03 -5.85
CA LEU A 84 -11.63 0.13 -5.01
C LEU A 84 -13.11 0.50 -5.05
N ASP A 85 -13.76 0.41 -6.21
CA ASP A 85 -15.21 0.63 -6.35
C ASP A 85 -15.99 -0.31 -5.43
N ASP A 86 -15.66 -1.60 -5.45
CA ASP A 86 -16.32 -2.63 -4.64
C ASP A 86 -16.07 -2.41 -3.15
N TYR A 87 -14.83 -2.12 -2.78
CA TYR A 87 -14.48 -1.84 -1.39
C TYR A 87 -15.20 -0.58 -0.88
N CYS A 88 -15.17 0.49 -1.66
CA CYS A 88 -15.78 1.76 -1.31
C CYS A 88 -17.31 1.68 -1.24
N ASP A 89 -17.93 0.87 -2.09
CA ASP A 89 -19.39 0.65 -2.03
C ASP A 89 -19.81 0.08 -0.66
N ALA A 90 -19.03 -0.82 -0.12
CA ALA A 90 -19.26 -1.41 1.21
C ALA A 90 -18.73 -0.55 2.38
N ASN A 91 -17.92 0.48 2.12
CA ASN A 91 -17.21 1.25 3.15
C ASN A 91 -17.21 2.76 2.83
N GLN A 92 -18.39 3.34 2.64
CA GLN A 92 -18.53 4.70 2.09
C GLN A 92 -17.96 5.82 2.97
N VAL A 93 -17.85 5.62 4.27
CA VAL A 93 -17.27 6.60 5.19
C VAL A 93 -15.75 6.50 5.32
N THR A 94 -15.15 5.43 4.78
CA THR A 94 -13.70 5.23 4.79
C THR A 94 -13.04 6.20 3.80
N GLY A 95 -11.84 6.70 4.13
CA GLY A 95 -11.04 7.51 3.22
C GLY A 95 -10.44 6.68 2.09
N LEU A 96 -10.19 7.30 0.95
CA LEU A 96 -9.61 6.60 -0.21
C LEU A 96 -8.22 6.04 0.09
N GLU A 97 -7.36 6.81 0.77
CA GLU A 97 -6.03 6.34 1.14
C GLU A 97 -6.10 5.10 2.03
N GLN A 98 -7.00 5.09 3.02
CA GLN A 98 -7.23 3.91 3.87
C GLN A 98 -7.73 2.71 3.08
N SER A 99 -8.52 2.95 2.03
CA SER A 99 -8.98 1.90 1.11
C SER A 99 -7.80 1.31 0.33
N LEU A 100 -6.83 2.12 -0.06
CA LEU A 100 -5.59 1.64 -0.69
C LEU A 100 -4.73 0.82 0.28
N LEU A 101 -4.69 1.16 1.57
CA LEU A 101 -4.05 0.31 2.57
C LEU A 101 -4.73 -1.06 2.67
N GLN A 102 -6.05 -1.11 2.57
CA GLN A 102 -6.78 -2.38 2.54
C GLN A 102 -6.48 -3.19 1.28
N PHE A 103 -6.38 -2.52 0.13
CA PHE A 103 -5.92 -3.16 -1.10
C PHE A 103 -4.54 -3.81 -0.91
N ILE A 104 -3.60 -3.07 -0.35
CA ILE A 104 -2.26 -3.55 -0.06
C ILE A 104 -2.30 -4.77 0.87
N ASN A 105 -3.04 -4.67 1.97
CA ASN A 105 -3.15 -5.77 2.93
C ASN A 105 -3.73 -7.04 2.30
N ASN A 106 -4.73 -6.89 1.44
CA ASN A 106 -5.38 -8.02 0.77
C ASN A 106 -4.50 -8.68 -0.30
N HIS A 107 -3.53 -7.95 -0.86
CA HIS A 107 -2.68 -8.44 -1.95
C HIS A 107 -1.24 -8.72 -1.52
N TYR A 108 -0.90 -8.44 -0.28
CA TYR A 108 0.49 -8.48 0.20
C TYR A 108 1.16 -9.84 -0.01
N GLU A 109 0.48 -10.93 0.35
CA GLU A 109 1.05 -12.28 0.30
C GLU A 109 1.31 -12.74 -1.14
N GLN A 110 0.49 -12.30 -2.10
CA GLN A 110 0.61 -12.66 -3.50
C GLN A 110 1.40 -11.64 -4.34
N ARG A 111 1.93 -10.60 -3.73
CA ARG A 111 2.68 -9.57 -4.47
C ARG A 111 3.86 -10.16 -5.22
N TYR A 112 4.23 -9.54 -6.32
CA TYR A 112 5.46 -9.88 -7.00
C TYR A 112 6.65 -9.29 -6.24
N ARG A 113 7.59 -10.14 -5.87
CA ARG A 113 8.84 -9.76 -5.19
C ARG A 113 9.93 -9.38 -6.18
N MET A 114 9.83 -9.87 -7.40
CA MET A 114 10.77 -9.66 -8.50
C MET A 114 10.01 -9.43 -9.81
N PRO A 115 10.63 -8.79 -10.81
CA PRO A 115 10.04 -8.68 -12.15
C PRO A 115 9.66 -10.06 -12.71
N PRO A 116 8.50 -10.19 -13.42
CA PRO A 116 7.96 -11.48 -13.85
C PRO A 116 8.95 -12.36 -14.63
N GLY A 117 9.80 -11.79 -15.47
CA GLY A 117 10.79 -12.53 -16.27
C GLY A 117 11.95 -13.15 -15.48
N ARG A 118 12.05 -12.85 -14.18
CA ARG A 118 13.12 -13.34 -13.28
C ARG A 118 12.62 -14.32 -12.23
N MET A 119 11.31 -14.50 -12.15
CA MET A 119 10.72 -15.45 -11.20
C MET A 119 10.72 -16.85 -11.84
N GLY A 120 11.51 -17.77 -11.27
CA GLY A 120 11.53 -19.15 -11.70
C GLY A 120 12.67 -19.53 -12.67
N ARG A 121 13.76 -18.79 -12.66
CA ARG A 121 15.03 -19.23 -13.26
C ARG A 121 16.00 -19.73 -12.21
#